data_2fa29c0fc160226ce842e84b29e752df
#
_entry.id   2fa29c0fc160226ce842e84b29e752df
#
_cell.length_a   1.000
_cell.length_b   1.000
_cell.length_c   1.000
_cell.angle_alpha   90.00
_cell.angle_beta   90.00
_cell.angle_gamma   90.00
#
_symmetry.space_group_name_H-M   'P 1'
#
loop_
_entity.id
_entity.type
_entity.pdbx_description
1 polymer ?
#
loop_
_entity_poly.entity_id
_entity_poly.type
_entity_poly.pdbx_seq_one_letter_code
_entity_poly.pdbx_strand_id
1 'polypeptide(L)'
;MKLGIVGLPNVGKSTLFNALTSTQNAQAANYPFCTIEPNSGIVPVPEDQLPVTLPENLDLGAGETLAECKDFYETTCPVCGRPAKRETDTMDTFTCSSWYYLRYTDPHNTELPFSREAADRWMPVDNYIGGIEHAILHLLYSRFFTKALRDLGLLSVDEPFTNLLCQGMVKDENGDTMSKSKGNVVPPSSVIEPYGADTMRLAILFIAPPEKDFDWDPKAVEGANRFIKRAWRIVWQLVQSGDANVAFDKSVLDEVALKLYRERHRTIAKCTEDYDRGQFNTAISAVMELVNAASAYLNATEGATRDKALCYGVAKDIVSVLAPICPFWADELWHEALGCEGNAYTAAWPEYDLAESIEDTVQIVVQVLGKVRGRIDVARDASNEEMQAAAEEAVAKWLEGKTVVKAICVPGKLVNLVVK
;
A
#
# COMPACT_ATOMS: atom_id res chain seq x y z
N MET A 1 41.08 0.65 -8.32
CA MET A 1 39.94 0.07 -9.09
C MET A 1 39.85 0.79 -10.43
N LYS A 2 39.74 0.10 -11.56
CA LYS A 2 39.56 0.73 -12.88
C LYS A 2 38.05 0.82 -13.12
N LEU A 3 37.46 2.00 -12.98
CA LEU A 3 36.09 2.27 -13.39
C LEU A 3 36.04 2.59 -14.89
N GLY A 4 35.30 1.80 -15.64
CA GLY A 4 35.01 2.06 -17.04
C GLY A 4 33.57 2.51 -17.19
N ILE A 5 33.34 3.73 -17.70
CA ILE A 5 31.99 4.18 -18.06
C ILE A 5 31.77 3.79 -19.53
N VAL A 6 30.84 2.87 -19.78
CA VAL A 6 30.50 2.36 -21.12
C VAL A 6 29.17 2.93 -21.55
N GLY A 7 29.07 3.36 -22.79
CA GLY A 7 27.82 3.86 -23.37
C GLY A 7 28.06 4.47 -24.76
N LEU A 8 26.99 4.84 -25.42
CA LEU A 8 27.05 5.44 -26.77
C LEU A 8 27.92 6.72 -26.82
N PRO A 9 28.52 7.07 -27.96
CA PRO A 9 29.26 8.31 -28.10
C PRO A 9 28.40 9.55 -27.72
N ASN A 10 29.02 10.56 -27.13
CA ASN A 10 28.43 11.89 -26.82
C ASN A 10 27.36 11.93 -25.71
N VAL A 11 27.29 10.97 -24.80
CA VAL A 11 26.37 10.97 -23.63
C VAL A 11 27.02 11.50 -22.34
N GLY A 12 28.03 12.35 -22.41
CA GLY A 12 28.63 12.99 -21.25
C GLY A 12 29.51 12.10 -20.34
N LYS A 13 29.88 10.90 -20.81
CA LYS A 13 30.71 9.93 -20.03
C LYS A 13 31.99 10.50 -19.45
N SER A 14 32.72 11.27 -20.24
CA SER A 14 34.00 11.87 -19.82
C SER A 14 33.79 12.98 -18.79
N THR A 15 32.70 13.72 -18.89
CA THR A 15 32.33 14.78 -17.94
C THR A 15 31.96 14.17 -16.59
N LEU A 16 31.17 13.10 -16.58
CA LEU A 16 30.83 12.36 -15.37
C LEU A 16 32.07 11.72 -14.73
N PHE A 17 32.94 11.12 -15.53
CA PHE A 17 34.18 10.52 -15.03
C PHE A 17 35.12 11.56 -14.41
N ASN A 18 35.28 12.73 -15.03
CA ASN A 18 36.11 13.81 -14.52
C ASN A 18 35.50 14.44 -13.25
N ALA A 19 34.18 14.57 -13.18
CA ALA A 19 33.48 15.06 -11.99
C ALA A 19 33.63 14.09 -10.80
N LEU A 20 33.50 12.78 -11.05
CA LEU A 20 33.62 11.75 -10.01
C LEU A 20 35.08 11.53 -9.54
N THR A 21 36.06 11.80 -10.41
CA THR A 21 37.48 11.54 -10.09
C THR A 21 38.25 12.78 -9.66
N SER A 22 37.64 13.95 -9.70
CA SER A 22 38.29 15.25 -9.47
C SER A 22 39.61 15.40 -10.26
N THR A 23 39.74 14.70 -11.39
CA THR A 23 40.92 14.69 -12.23
C THR A 23 40.57 15.08 -13.66
N GLN A 24 41.34 15.95 -14.26
CA GLN A 24 41.25 16.29 -15.69
C GLN A 24 41.89 15.24 -16.61
N ASN A 25 42.09 14.01 -16.15
CA ASN A 25 42.86 12.97 -16.84
C ASN A 25 42.11 12.17 -17.89
N ALA A 26 40.81 12.23 -17.93
CA ALA A 26 40.11 11.78 -19.12
C ALA A 26 40.15 12.92 -20.12
N GLN A 27 41.13 12.89 -21.03
CA GLN A 27 41.00 13.65 -22.25
C GLN A 27 39.61 13.32 -22.82
N ALA A 28 38.76 14.31 -22.93
CA ALA A 28 37.54 14.26 -23.72
C ALA A 28 37.95 14.14 -25.20
N ALA A 29 38.74 13.12 -25.48
CA ALA A 29 39.21 12.80 -26.81
C ALA A 29 38.37 11.61 -27.26
N ASN A 30 37.50 11.91 -28.11
CA ASN A 30 36.74 11.03 -28.94
C ASN A 30 37.65 10.20 -29.83
N TYR A 31 37.81 8.96 -29.56
CA TYR A 31 38.38 7.98 -30.48
C TYR A 31 37.30 6.97 -30.83
N PRO A 32 37.08 6.61 -32.07
CA PRO A 32 37.63 7.07 -33.35
C PRO A 32 36.70 7.97 -34.19
N PHE A 33 35.64 8.54 -33.64
CA PHE A 33 34.62 9.29 -34.39
C PHE A 33 34.53 10.78 -34.10
N CYS A 34 35.55 11.36 -33.46
CA CYS A 34 35.63 12.81 -33.27
C CYS A 34 36.68 13.44 -34.17
N THR A 35 36.22 14.20 -35.12
CA THR A 35 36.96 15.33 -35.63
C THR A 35 36.96 16.40 -34.53
N ILE A 36 38.04 16.49 -33.75
CA ILE A 36 38.31 17.64 -32.94
C ILE A 36 38.62 18.77 -33.89
N GLU A 37 37.77 19.77 -33.95
CA GLU A 37 38.18 21.04 -34.58
C GLU A 37 39.39 21.59 -33.82
N PRO A 38 40.49 21.96 -34.53
CA PRO A 38 41.80 22.20 -33.91
C PRO A 38 41.84 23.37 -32.89
N ASN A 39 40.71 24.04 -32.62
CA ASN A 39 40.63 25.22 -31.75
C ASN A 39 39.48 25.23 -30.73
N SER A 40 38.78 24.13 -30.51
CA SER A 40 37.76 24.05 -29.47
C SER A 40 38.31 23.39 -28.19
N GLY A 41 38.20 24.05 -27.07
CA GLY A 41 38.56 23.53 -25.74
C GLY A 41 37.37 23.66 -24.79
N ILE A 42 37.22 22.69 -23.89
CA ILE A 42 36.23 22.76 -22.80
C ILE A 42 36.90 23.51 -21.65
N VAL A 43 36.19 24.52 -21.11
CA VAL A 43 36.63 25.27 -19.95
C VAL A 43 35.55 25.17 -18.87
N PRO A 44 35.90 24.82 -17.63
CA PRO A 44 34.95 24.80 -16.55
C PRO A 44 34.38 26.17 -16.25
N VAL A 45 33.13 26.24 -15.80
CA VAL A 45 32.52 27.46 -15.27
C VAL A 45 33.24 27.82 -13.97
N PRO A 46 33.69 29.05 -13.77
CA PRO A 46 34.29 29.50 -12.52
C PRO A 46 33.36 29.28 -11.32
N GLU A 47 33.91 28.95 -10.16
CA GLU A 47 33.13 28.66 -8.94
C GLU A 47 32.26 29.85 -8.49
N ASP A 48 32.73 31.07 -8.70
CA ASP A 48 31.98 32.30 -8.39
C ASP A 48 30.78 32.56 -9.32
N GLN A 49 30.66 31.78 -10.40
CA GLN A 49 29.53 31.82 -11.35
C GLN A 49 28.59 30.63 -11.19
N LEU A 50 28.79 29.82 -10.16
CA LEU A 50 27.92 28.68 -9.85
C LEU A 50 26.91 29.02 -8.72
N PRO A 51 25.68 28.50 -8.77
CA PRO A 51 25.12 27.70 -9.85
C PRO A 51 24.75 28.52 -11.09
N VAL A 52 24.89 27.95 -12.27
CA VAL A 52 24.41 28.59 -13.50
C VAL A 52 22.88 28.64 -13.47
N THR A 53 22.34 29.86 -13.48
CA THR A 53 20.87 30.07 -13.47
C THR A 53 20.27 29.64 -14.80
N LEU A 54 19.19 28.86 -14.74
CA LEU A 54 18.43 28.49 -15.92
C LEU A 54 17.57 29.68 -16.40
N PRO A 55 17.27 29.75 -17.71
CA PRO A 55 16.42 30.82 -18.25
C PRO A 55 14.97 30.62 -17.76
N GLU A 56 14.34 31.70 -17.27
CA GLU A 56 12.96 31.66 -16.75
C GLU A 56 11.90 31.65 -17.85
N ASN A 57 12.27 31.99 -19.07
CA ASN A 57 11.39 32.14 -20.22
C ASN A 57 11.33 30.91 -21.14
N LEU A 58 11.89 29.77 -20.72
CA LEU A 58 11.80 28.50 -21.45
C LEU A 58 10.46 27.84 -21.22
N ASP A 59 9.68 27.60 -22.26
CA ASP A 59 8.49 26.80 -22.21
C ASP A 59 8.83 25.32 -22.37
N LEU A 60 9.18 24.67 -21.26
CA LEU A 60 9.46 23.24 -21.22
C LEU A 60 8.22 22.39 -21.59
N GLY A 61 7.01 22.94 -21.42
CA GLY A 61 5.76 22.30 -21.81
C GLY A 61 5.56 22.26 -23.31
N ALA A 62 6.09 23.24 -24.05
CA ALA A 62 6.12 23.28 -25.51
C ALA A 62 7.28 22.46 -26.11
N GLY A 63 8.16 21.89 -25.28
CA GLY A 63 9.31 21.10 -25.70
C GLY A 63 10.55 21.93 -26.08
N GLU A 64 10.60 23.21 -25.71
CA GLU A 64 11.79 24.03 -25.91
C GLU A 64 12.99 23.51 -25.11
N THR A 65 14.16 23.54 -25.73
CA THR A 65 15.40 23.03 -25.13
C THR A 65 16.39 24.17 -24.84
N LEU A 66 17.31 23.93 -23.90
CA LEU A 66 18.39 24.87 -23.62
C LEU A 66 19.26 25.18 -24.86
N ALA A 67 19.37 24.22 -25.79
CA ALA A 67 20.10 24.35 -27.03
C ALA A 67 19.46 25.37 -28.01
N GLU A 68 18.19 25.72 -27.83
CA GLU A 68 17.46 26.69 -28.63
C GLU A 68 17.50 28.11 -28.01
N CYS A 69 17.84 28.18 -26.70
CA CYS A 69 17.90 29.44 -25.96
C CYS A 69 19.27 30.13 -26.13
N LYS A 70 19.38 31.04 -27.11
CA LYS A 70 20.63 31.77 -27.38
C LYS A 70 21.16 32.56 -26.18
N ASP A 71 20.28 33.19 -25.45
CA ASP A 71 20.63 34.00 -24.26
C ASP A 71 21.24 33.14 -23.16
N PHE A 72 20.95 31.82 -23.15
CA PHE A 72 21.55 30.87 -22.23
C PHE A 72 22.90 30.34 -22.73
N TYR A 73 22.97 29.85 -23.99
CA TYR A 73 24.15 29.13 -24.43
C TYR A 73 25.25 30.03 -24.98
N GLU A 74 24.93 31.21 -25.53
CA GLU A 74 25.95 32.16 -25.99
C GLU A 74 26.61 32.84 -24.79
N THR A 75 27.93 32.75 -24.70
CA THR A 75 28.71 33.31 -23.59
C THR A 75 30.12 33.65 -24.02
N THR A 76 30.93 34.17 -23.11
CA THR A 76 32.34 34.41 -23.31
C THR A 76 33.18 33.44 -22.49
N CYS A 77 34.27 32.95 -23.06
CA CYS A 77 35.22 32.12 -22.36
C CYS A 77 35.82 32.84 -21.15
N PRO A 78 35.71 32.33 -19.92
CA PRO A 78 36.23 33.00 -18.73
C PRO A 78 37.76 33.04 -18.69
N VAL A 79 38.43 32.21 -19.48
CA VAL A 79 39.91 32.17 -19.53
C VAL A 79 40.49 33.13 -20.57
N CYS A 80 39.89 33.22 -21.76
CA CYS A 80 40.47 33.98 -22.86
C CYS A 80 39.59 35.09 -23.42
N GLY A 81 38.37 35.27 -22.91
CA GLY A 81 37.43 36.34 -23.30
C GLY A 81 36.85 36.23 -24.72
N ARG A 82 37.15 35.14 -25.45
CA ARG A 82 36.57 34.91 -26.79
C ARG A 82 35.13 34.39 -26.69
N PRO A 83 34.31 34.57 -27.77
CA PRO A 83 33.00 33.97 -27.84
C PRO A 83 33.06 32.45 -27.56
N ALA A 84 32.15 31.98 -26.74
CA ALA A 84 32.02 30.57 -26.34
C ALA A 84 30.56 30.17 -26.26
N LYS A 85 30.30 28.88 -26.16
CA LYS A 85 28.96 28.32 -25.91
C LYS A 85 28.98 27.58 -24.61
N ARG A 86 27.93 27.77 -23.79
CA ARG A 86 27.67 26.90 -22.64
C ARG A 86 27.23 25.53 -23.12
N GLU A 87 27.54 24.56 -22.30
CA GLU A 87 26.97 23.22 -22.45
C GLU A 87 25.45 23.27 -22.20
N THR A 88 24.70 22.66 -23.08
CA THR A 88 23.22 22.66 -23.05
C THR A 88 22.65 21.27 -22.73
N ASP A 89 23.50 20.25 -22.73
CA ASP A 89 23.08 18.92 -22.30
C ASP A 89 22.80 18.91 -20.78
N THR A 90 21.65 18.36 -20.40
CA THR A 90 21.32 18.13 -19.00
C THR A 90 21.75 16.74 -18.57
N MET A 91 21.95 16.55 -17.27
CA MET A 91 22.18 15.23 -16.71
C MET A 91 20.97 14.35 -16.97
N ASP A 92 21.19 13.03 -17.08
CA ASP A 92 20.11 12.05 -17.17
C ASP A 92 19.14 12.23 -15.99
N THR A 93 17.84 12.15 -16.29
CA THR A 93 16.78 12.37 -15.29
C THR A 93 16.85 11.40 -14.11
N PHE A 94 17.46 10.22 -14.29
CA PHE A 94 17.66 9.26 -13.22
C PHE A 94 18.85 9.58 -12.31
N THR A 95 19.70 10.54 -12.63
CA THR A 95 20.86 10.88 -11.81
C THR A 95 20.46 11.27 -10.39
N CYS A 96 19.54 12.21 -10.24
CA CYS A 96 19.07 12.64 -8.92
C CYS A 96 18.21 11.55 -8.23
N SER A 97 17.34 10.89 -8.99
CA SER A 97 16.49 9.84 -8.44
C SER A 97 17.26 8.58 -8.01
N SER A 98 18.50 8.42 -8.47
CA SER A 98 19.34 7.27 -8.13
C SER A 98 19.88 7.28 -6.69
N TRP A 99 19.81 8.42 -6.00
CA TRP A 99 20.34 8.55 -4.64
C TRP A 99 19.50 9.45 -3.71
N TYR A 100 18.32 9.94 -4.15
CA TYR A 100 17.48 10.86 -3.36
C TYR A 100 17.15 10.33 -1.97
N TYR A 101 16.94 9.02 -1.83
CA TYR A 101 16.67 8.35 -0.56
C TYR A 101 17.82 8.51 0.43
N LEU A 102 19.07 8.63 -0.03
CA LEU A 102 20.21 8.95 0.81
C LEU A 102 20.15 10.39 1.30
N ARG A 103 19.79 11.34 0.40
CA ARG A 103 19.57 12.73 0.81
C ARG A 103 18.49 12.84 1.89
N TYR A 104 17.46 12.02 1.82
CA TYR A 104 16.38 11.99 2.83
C TYR A 104 16.83 11.55 4.21
N THR A 105 17.95 10.84 4.33
CA THR A 105 18.50 10.47 5.65
C THR A 105 19.08 11.68 6.41
N ASP A 106 19.49 12.72 5.68
CA ASP A 106 20.12 13.93 6.25
C ASP A 106 19.75 15.20 5.42
N PRO A 107 18.44 15.56 5.38
CA PRO A 107 17.92 16.55 4.43
C PRO A 107 18.38 17.99 4.72
N HIS A 108 18.81 18.28 5.95
CA HIS A 108 19.22 19.59 6.40
C HIS A 108 20.73 19.82 6.37
N ASN A 109 21.52 18.83 5.97
CA ASN A 109 22.97 18.98 5.85
C ASN A 109 23.33 19.96 4.76
N THR A 110 24.08 21.01 5.10
CA THR A 110 24.48 22.08 4.17
C THR A 110 25.90 21.89 3.62
N GLU A 111 26.67 20.97 4.20
CA GLU A 111 28.07 20.74 3.84
C GLU A 111 28.27 19.48 2.99
N LEU A 112 27.48 18.45 3.26
CA LEU A 112 27.56 17.15 2.58
C LEU A 112 26.19 16.78 1.97
N PRO A 113 26.19 15.97 0.91
CA PRO A 113 24.95 15.40 0.37
C PRO A 113 24.13 14.64 1.41
N PHE A 114 24.82 13.93 2.31
CA PHE A 114 24.35 13.25 3.52
C PHE A 114 25.56 12.88 4.36
N SER A 115 25.36 12.71 5.67
CA SER A 115 26.41 12.15 6.54
C SER A 115 26.37 10.62 6.50
N ARG A 116 27.55 10.00 6.59
CA ARG A 116 27.66 8.54 6.64
C ARG A 116 26.90 7.97 7.83
N GLU A 117 26.98 8.64 8.99
CA GLU A 117 26.30 8.22 10.20
C GLU A 117 24.77 8.15 10.02
N ALA A 118 24.18 9.18 9.43
CA ALA A 118 22.74 9.21 9.13
C ALA A 118 22.35 8.13 8.12
N ALA A 119 23.15 7.98 7.04
CA ALA A 119 22.90 6.94 6.05
C ALA A 119 23.02 5.52 6.66
N ASP A 120 24.05 5.24 7.43
CA ASP A 120 24.25 3.92 8.07
C ASP A 120 23.15 3.59 9.10
N ARG A 121 22.48 4.63 9.67
CA ARG A 121 21.35 4.43 10.59
C ARG A 121 20.05 4.08 9.87
N TRP A 122 19.80 4.67 8.70
CA TRP A 122 18.51 4.57 8.02
C TRP A 122 18.51 3.62 6.83
N MET A 123 19.69 3.25 6.31
CA MET A 123 19.82 2.34 5.19
C MET A 123 20.11 0.90 5.64
N PRO A 124 19.68 -0.10 4.85
CA PRO A 124 18.86 -0.01 3.64
C PRO A 124 17.39 0.37 3.94
N VAL A 125 16.67 0.88 2.95
CA VAL A 125 15.23 1.15 3.05
C VAL A 125 14.48 -0.18 3.24
N ASP A 126 13.61 -0.26 4.24
CA ASP A 126 12.92 -1.51 4.60
C ASP A 126 11.95 -1.99 3.50
N ASN A 127 11.11 -1.08 2.99
CA ASN A 127 10.14 -1.37 1.95
C ASN A 127 10.17 -0.28 0.88
N TYR A 128 10.42 -0.68 -0.35
CA TYR A 128 10.45 0.21 -1.49
C TYR A 128 9.35 -0.17 -2.48
N ILE A 129 8.51 0.80 -2.86
CA ILE A 129 7.30 0.55 -3.64
C ILE A 129 7.37 1.36 -4.93
N GLY A 130 7.16 0.71 -6.07
CA GLY A 130 7.17 1.37 -7.37
C GLY A 130 6.71 0.47 -8.52
N GLY A 131 6.59 1.05 -9.71
CA GLY A 131 6.20 0.30 -10.91
C GLY A 131 7.29 -0.67 -11.37
N ILE A 132 6.87 -1.78 -11.97
CA ILE A 132 7.78 -2.82 -12.46
C ILE A 132 8.71 -2.32 -13.57
N GLU A 133 8.30 -1.30 -14.33
CA GLU A 133 9.08 -0.68 -15.40
C GLU A 133 10.41 -0.10 -14.90
N HIS A 134 10.48 0.26 -13.61
CA HIS A 134 11.70 0.78 -13.00
C HIS A 134 12.78 -0.27 -12.73
N ALA A 135 12.49 -1.55 -12.90
CA ALA A 135 13.47 -2.62 -12.68
C ALA A 135 14.74 -2.47 -13.54
N ILE A 136 14.58 -2.02 -14.78
CA ILE A 136 15.68 -1.81 -15.73
C ILE A 136 16.11 -0.32 -15.84
N LEU A 137 15.48 0.57 -15.10
CA LEU A 137 15.73 2.01 -15.10
C LEU A 137 16.20 2.46 -13.71
N HIS A 138 15.34 3.11 -12.95
CA HIS A 138 15.63 3.68 -11.63
C HIS A 138 16.28 2.68 -10.66
N LEU A 139 15.76 1.46 -10.55
CA LEU A 139 16.28 0.47 -9.59
C LEU A 139 17.69 0.02 -9.95
N LEU A 140 18.00 -0.12 -11.25
CA LEU A 140 19.34 -0.45 -11.69
C LEU A 140 20.35 0.65 -11.32
N TYR A 141 19.97 1.91 -11.59
CA TYR A 141 20.81 3.06 -11.23
C TYR A 141 20.97 3.22 -9.71
N SER A 142 19.91 3.05 -8.93
CA SER A 142 19.96 3.13 -7.47
C SER A 142 20.93 2.10 -6.88
N ARG A 143 20.89 0.86 -7.36
CA ARG A 143 21.82 -0.18 -6.97
C ARG A 143 23.27 0.13 -7.36
N PHE A 144 23.46 0.66 -8.57
CA PHE A 144 24.79 1.08 -9.02
C PHE A 144 25.34 2.20 -8.13
N PHE A 145 24.55 3.24 -7.87
CA PHE A 145 24.98 4.36 -7.01
C PHE A 145 25.30 3.89 -5.59
N THR A 146 24.48 3.04 -5.00
CA THR A 146 24.72 2.50 -3.66
C THR A 146 26.06 1.74 -3.62
N LYS A 147 26.33 0.86 -4.59
CA LYS A 147 27.59 0.11 -4.64
C LYS A 147 28.81 1.03 -4.88
N ALA A 148 28.66 2.01 -5.75
CA ALA A 148 29.73 3.00 -6.02
C ALA A 148 30.04 3.84 -4.78
N LEU A 149 29.02 4.34 -4.09
CA LEU A 149 29.18 5.13 -2.86
C LEU A 149 29.72 4.29 -1.70
N ARG A 150 29.35 3.01 -1.60
CA ARG A 150 29.96 2.05 -0.65
C ARG A 150 31.46 1.89 -0.95
N ASP A 151 31.82 1.66 -2.20
CA ASP A 151 33.25 1.47 -2.61
C ASP A 151 34.09 2.72 -2.38
N LEU A 152 33.45 3.89 -2.42
CA LEU A 152 34.07 5.19 -2.06
C LEU A 152 34.12 5.41 -0.54
N GLY A 153 33.59 4.52 0.27
CA GLY A 153 33.58 4.60 1.73
C GLY A 153 32.54 5.55 2.31
N LEU A 154 31.56 5.98 1.52
CA LEU A 154 30.48 6.87 1.94
C LEU A 154 29.26 6.14 2.53
N LEU A 155 29.14 4.84 2.29
CA LEU A 155 28.11 3.93 2.80
C LEU A 155 28.69 2.64 3.30
N SER A 156 27.95 1.91 4.16
CA SER A 156 28.28 0.55 4.59
C SER A 156 27.38 -0.51 3.96
N VAL A 157 26.26 -0.12 3.35
CA VAL A 157 25.28 -1.05 2.79
C VAL A 157 25.63 -1.46 1.36
N ASP A 158 25.26 -2.68 0.98
CA ASP A 158 25.51 -3.24 -0.37
C ASP A 158 24.34 -3.06 -1.33
N GLU A 159 23.12 -3.05 -0.80
CA GLU A 159 21.89 -2.84 -1.58
C GLU A 159 21.05 -1.70 -0.97
N PRO A 160 20.36 -0.89 -1.78
CA PRO A 160 19.61 0.25 -1.27
C PRO A 160 18.29 -0.13 -0.59
N PHE A 161 17.68 -1.26 -0.97
CA PHE A 161 16.33 -1.67 -0.57
C PHE A 161 16.34 -3.11 -0.07
N THR A 162 15.67 -3.37 1.08
CA THR A 162 15.52 -4.72 1.64
C THR A 162 14.40 -5.48 0.96
N ASN A 163 13.23 -4.85 0.84
CA ASN A 163 12.07 -5.42 0.18
C ASN A 163 11.61 -4.50 -0.96
N LEU A 164 11.20 -5.11 -2.05
CA LEU A 164 10.68 -4.41 -3.22
C LEU A 164 9.26 -4.89 -3.52
N LEU A 165 8.30 -3.97 -3.50
CA LEU A 165 6.95 -4.19 -3.96
C LEU A 165 6.78 -3.57 -5.35
N CYS A 166 6.64 -4.41 -6.37
CA CYS A 166 6.32 -3.95 -7.72
C CYS A 166 4.81 -3.79 -7.87
N GLN A 167 4.37 -2.55 -8.07
CA GLN A 167 2.94 -2.24 -8.23
C GLN A 167 2.44 -2.66 -9.62
N GLY A 168 1.17 -3.14 -9.66
CA GLY A 168 0.43 -3.33 -10.90
C GLY A 168 0.05 -1.99 -11.56
N MET A 169 -0.34 -2.06 -12.81
CA MET A 169 -0.73 -0.90 -13.61
C MET A 169 -2.21 -0.56 -13.40
N VAL A 170 -2.50 0.73 -13.29
CA VAL A 170 -3.89 1.24 -13.33
C VAL A 170 -4.26 1.48 -14.79
N LYS A 171 -5.33 0.85 -15.23
CA LYS A 171 -5.87 0.95 -16.58
C LYS A 171 -7.15 1.77 -16.57
N ASP A 172 -7.49 2.36 -17.70
CA ASP A 172 -8.76 3.03 -17.88
C ASP A 172 -9.93 2.03 -18.09
N GLU A 173 -11.12 2.53 -18.26
CA GLU A 173 -12.34 1.73 -18.49
C GLU A 173 -12.30 0.86 -19.76
N ASN A 174 -11.37 1.12 -20.68
CA ASN A 174 -11.17 0.36 -21.89
C ASN A 174 -10.06 -0.71 -21.77
N GLY A 175 -9.41 -0.79 -20.59
CA GLY A 175 -8.26 -1.67 -20.34
C GLY A 175 -6.93 -1.12 -20.84
N ASP A 176 -6.88 0.15 -21.22
CA ASP A 176 -5.65 0.82 -21.65
C ASP A 176 -4.91 1.41 -20.46
N THR A 177 -3.58 1.22 -20.43
CA THR A 177 -2.75 1.83 -19.40
C THR A 177 -2.86 3.35 -19.43
N MET A 178 -3.15 3.94 -18.27
CA MET A 178 -3.23 5.40 -18.12
C MET A 178 -1.89 6.06 -18.37
N SER A 179 -1.86 7.10 -19.20
CA SER A 179 -0.66 7.91 -19.44
C SER A 179 -1.03 9.35 -19.81
N LYS A 180 -0.14 10.28 -19.45
CA LYS A 180 -0.34 11.70 -19.80
C LYS A 180 -0.42 11.91 -21.32
N SER A 181 0.35 11.16 -22.10
CA SER A 181 0.39 11.25 -23.56
C SER A 181 -0.90 10.79 -24.24
N LYS A 182 -1.65 9.88 -23.58
CA LYS A 182 -2.96 9.42 -24.05
C LYS A 182 -4.11 10.29 -23.58
N GLY A 183 -3.89 11.14 -22.57
CA GLY A 183 -4.93 12.00 -21.98
C GLY A 183 -6.00 11.25 -21.19
N ASN A 184 -5.77 9.98 -20.85
CA ASN A 184 -6.72 9.11 -20.14
C ASN A 184 -6.43 8.97 -18.64
N VAL A 185 -5.61 9.87 -18.07
CA VAL A 185 -5.29 9.89 -16.64
C VAL A 185 -6.45 10.47 -15.85
N VAL A 186 -6.86 9.78 -14.78
CA VAL A 186 -7.80 10.30 -13.78
C VAL A 186 -6.99 11.02 -12.70
N PRO A 187 -7.07 12.36 -12.62
CA PRO A 187 -6.33 13.09 -11.60
C PRO A 187 -6.96 12.82 -10.21
N PRO A 188 -6.15 12.63 -9.15
CA PRO A 188 -6.65 12.40 -7.80
C PRO A 188 -7.63 13.47 -7.31
N SER A 189 -7.43 14.74 -7.69
CA SER A 189 -8.31 15.86 -7.33
C SER A 189 -9.76 15.63 -7.77
N SER A 190 -9.97 15.05 -8.95
CA SER A 190 -11.33 14.77 -9.46
C SER A 190 -12.12 13.78 -8.60
N VAL A 191 -11.45 12.99 -7.76
CA VAL A 191 -12.06 12.07 -6.79
C VAL A 191 -12.08 12.67 -5.39
N ILE A 192 -10.99 13.32 -4.98
CA ILE A 192 -10.84 13.87 -3.64
C ILE A 192 -11.83 15.02 -3.38
N GLU A 193 -12.02 15.91 -4.34
CA GLU A 193 -12.93 17.04 -4.20
C GLU A 193 -14.39 16.63 -3.91
N PRO A 194 -15.01 15.68 -4.65
CA PRO A 194 -16.40 15.26 -4.38
C PRO A 194 -16.53 14.20 -3.28
N TYR A 195 -15.54 13.37 -3.02
CA TYR A 195 -15.68 12.19 -2.16
C TYR A 195 -14.76 12.17 -0.94
N GLY A 196 -13.73 13.02 -0.89
CA GLY A 196 -12.70 13.03 0.15
C GLY A 196 -11.55 12.05 -0.09
N ALA A 197 -10.40 12.34 0.55
CA ALA A 197 -9.17 11.58 0.39
C ALA A 197 -9.31 10.11 0.86
N ASP A 198 -9.99 9.88 1.98
CA ASP A 198 -10.15 8.53 2.53
C ASP A 198 -11.01 7.63 1.63
N THR A 199 -11.99 8.18 0.94
CA THR A 199 -12.77 7.44 -0.06
C THR A 199 -11.89 6.97 -1.21
N MET A 200 -11.00 7.85 -1.71
CA MET A 200 -10.07 7.48 -2.77
C MET A 200 -9.07 6.41 -2.31
N ARG A 201 -8.47 6.59 -1.14
CA ARG A 201 -7.53 5.62 -0.56
C ARG A 201 -8.19 4.25 -0.39
N LEU A 202 -9.38 4.22 0.19
CA LEU A 202 -10.16 3.00 0.38
C LEU A 202 -10.50 2.33 -0.96
N ALA A 203 -10.95 3.09 -1.96
CA ALA A 203 -11.31 2.56 -3.27
C ALA A 203 -10.11 1.87 -3.95
N ILE A 204 -8.95 2.54 -4.00
CA ILE A 204 -7.74 2.00 -4.61
C ILE A 204 -7.29 0.72 -3.92
N LEU A 205 -7.23 0.72 -2.58
CA LEU A 205 -6.75 -0.43 -1.81
C LEU A 205 -7.75 -1.58 -1.75
N PHE A 206 -9.02 -1.33 -2.05
CA PHE A 206 -10.06 -2.36 -2.06
C PHE A 206 -10.18 -3.09 -3.40
N ILE A 207 -9.87 -2.42 -4.53
CA ILE A 207 -10.08 -2.99 -5.88
C ILE A 207 -9.22 -4.23 -6.08
N ALA A 208 -7.93 -4.16 -5.74
CA ALA A 208 -6.97 -5.24 -5.98
C ALA A 208 -5.81 -5.20 -4.98
N PRO A 209 -5.10 -6.33 -4.79
CA PRO A 209 -3.78 -6.32 -4.15
C PRO A 209 -2.81 -5.42 -4.91
N PRO A 210 -1.84 -4.77 -4.24
CA PRO A 210 -0.93 -3.80 -4.85
C PRO A 210 -0.16 -4.30 -6.08
N GLU A 211 0.15 -5.60 -6.16
CA GLU A 211 0.92 -6.21 -7.25
C GLU A 211 0.08 -6.50 -8.51
N LYS A 212 -1.24 -6.32 -8.42
CA LYS A 212 -2.14 -6.64 -9.53
C LYS A 212 -2.54 -5.41 -10.30
N ASP A 213 -2.59 -5.56 -11.63
CA ASP A 213 -3.25 -4.60 -12.49
C ASP A 213 -4.74 -4.52 -12.16
N PHE A 214 -5.32 -3.34 -12.31
CA PHE A 214 -6.77 -3.18 -12.21
C PHE A 214 -7.27 -2.10 -13.17
N ASP A 215 -8.54 -2.24 -13.58
CA ASP A 215 -9.24 -1.25 -14.37
C ASP A 215 -9.93 -0.25 -13.45
N TRP A 216 -9.76 1.05 -13.74
CA TRP A 216 -10.40 2.11 -12.97
C TRP A 216 -11.91 2.09 -13.20
N ASP A 217 -12.67 1.90 -12.13
CA ASP A 217 -14.14 1.96 -12.16
C ASP A 217 -14.66 3.06 -11.20
N PRO A 218 -15.28 4.14 -11.69
CA PRO A 218 -15.91 5.14 -10.84
C PRO A 218 -16.95 4.57 -9.86
N LYS A 219 -17.61 3.46 -10.21
CA LYS A 219 -18.57 2.80 -9.30
C LYS A 219 -17.93 2.21 -8.06
N ALA A 220 -16.67 1.81 -8.15
CA ALA A 220 -15.90 1.35 -6.99
C ALA A 220 -15.69 2.49 -5.98
N VAL A 221 -15.43 3.72 -6.48
CA VAL A 221 -15.31 4.93 -5.64
C VAL A 221 -16.63 5.23 -4.93
N GLU A 222 -17.76 5.19 -5.66
CA GLU A 222 -19.08 5.37 -5.06
C GLU A 222 -19.39 4.28 -4.01
N GLY A 223 -18.99 3.04 -4.28
CA GLY A 223 -19.11 1.92 -3.35
C GLY A 223 -18.32 2.18 -2.06
N ALA A 224 -17.07 2.61 -2.17
CA ALA A 224 -16.22 2.99 -1.05
C ALA A 224 -16.84 4.14 -0.23
N ASN A 225 -17.34 5.18 -0.89
CA ASN A 225 -18.01 6.30 -0.21
C ASN A 225 -19.27 5.86 0.56
N ARG A 226 -20.09 5.00 -0.03
CA ARG A 226 -21.26 4.44 0.67
C ARG A 226 -20.85 3.62 1.90
N PHE A 227 -19.77 2.86 1.78
CA PHE A 227 -19.25 2.06 2.90
C PHE A 227 -18.74 2.96 4.04
N ILE A 228 -17.88 3.96 3.75
CA ILE A 228 -17.36 4.89 4.76
C ILE A 228 -18.51 5.60 5.50
N LYS A 229 -19.51 6.10 4.78
CA LYS A 229 -20.68 6.76 5.38
C LYS A 229 -21.51 5.81 6.24
N ARG A 230 -21.64 4.55 5.83
CA ARG A 230 -22.31 3.52 6.63
C ARG A 230 -21.53 3.18 7.89
N ALA A 231 -20.22 2.96 7.77
CA ALA A 231 -19.33 2.67 8.89
C ALA A 231 -19.36 3.82 9.92
N TRP A 232 -19.31 5.07 9.46
CA TRP A 232 -19.47 6.26 10.30
C TRP A 232 -20.72 6.19 11.17
N ARG A 233 -21.87 5.96 10.53
CA ARG A 233 -23.15 5.87 11.24
C ARG A 233 -23.19 4.73 12.24
N ILE A 234 -22.64 3.55 11.88
CA ILE A 234 -22.62 2.38 12.77
C ILE A 234 -21.70 2.64 13.97
N VAL A 235 -20.53 3.23 13.79
CA VAL A 235 -19.64 3.62 14.89
C VAL A 235 -20.34 4.56 15.85
N TRP A 236 -21.00 5.62 15.35
CA TRP A 236 -21.77 6.52 16.20
C TRP A 236 -22.88 5.82 16.97
N GLN A 237 -23.63 4.91 16.35
CA GLN A 237 -24.70 4.15 17.03
C GLN A 237 -24.15 3.21 18.10
N LEU A 238 -22.99 2.59 17.85
CA LEU A 238 -22.30 1.76 18.83
C LEU A 238 -21.84 2.59 20.01
N VAL A 239 -21.20 3.73 19.78
CA VAL A 239 -20.73 4.63 20.85
C VAL A 239 -21.90 5.16 21.69
N GLN A 240 -23.02 5.55 21.06
CA GLN A 240 -24.22 5.98 21.78
C GLN A 240 -24.82 4.87 22.66
N SER A 241 -24.61 3.62 22.28
CA SER A 241 -25.05 2.43 23.05
C SER A 241 -23.96 1.93 23.99
N GLY A 242 -22.71 2.40 23.86
CA GLY A 242 -21.55 1.93 24.56
C GLY A 242 -21.18 2.80 25.79
N ASP A 243 -20.24 2.29 26.59
CA ASP A 243 -19.64 3.02 27.70
C ASP A 243 -18.23 2.48 27.92
N ALA A 244 -17.24 3.37 27.81
CA ALA A 244 -15.82 3.05 28.01
C ALA A 244 -15.47 2.64 29.44
N ASN A 245 -16.30 3.02 30.41
CA ASN A 245 -16.05 2.76 31.84
C ASN A 245 -16.66 1.45 32.35
N VAL A 246 -17.41 0.75 31.51
CA VAL A 246 -17.98 -0.57 31.84
C VAL A 246 -16.95 -1.64 31.54
N ALA A 247 -16.61 -2.46 32.55
CA ALA A 247 -15.74 -3.59 32.35
C ALA A 247 -16.43 -4.66 31.45
N PHE A 248 -15.68 -5.19 30.52
CA PHE A 248 -16.18 -6.26 29.66
C PHE A 248 -16.29 -7.60 30.41
N ASP A 249 -17.45 -8.26 30.29
CA ASP A 249 -17.67 -9.59 30.83
C ASP A 249 -18.35 -10.48 29.78
N LYS A 250 -17.60 -11.42 29.22
CA LYS A 250 -18.08 -12.36 28.21
C LYS A 250 -19.24 -13.22 28.72
N SER A 251 -19.27 -13.53 30.02
CA SER A 251 -20.25 -14.47 30.60
C SER A 251 -21.71 -13.97 30.57
N VAL A 252 -21.88 -12.65 30.40
CA VAL A 252 -23.21 -12.03 30.34
C VAL A 252 -23.73 -11.85 28.89
N LEU A 253 -22.91 -12.18 27.88
CA LEU A 253 -23.30 -12.00 26.50
C LEU A 253 -24.32 -13.07 26.08
N ASP A 254 -25.40 -12.62 25.45
CA ASP A 254 -26.32 -13.49 24.76
C ASP A 254 -25.76 -13.99 23.41
N GLU A 255 -26.47 -14.87 22.74
CA GLU A 255 -26.02 -15.47 21.46
C GLU A 255 -25.78 -14.42 20.36
N VAL A 256 -26.59 -13.35 20.33
CA VAL A 256 -26.48 -12.28 19.32
C VAL A 256 -25.23 -11.45 19.59
N ALA A 257 -24.97 -11.12 20.84
CA ALA A 257 -23.77 -10.41 21.29
C ALA A 257 -22.50 -11.25 21.09
N LEU A 258 -22.56 -12.55 21.38
CA LEU A 258 -21.46 -13.48 21.14
C LEU A 258 -21.07 -13.59 19.66
N LYS A 259 -22.02 -13.51 18.73
CA LYS A 259 -21.70 -13.46 17.28
C LYS A 259 -20.90 -12.22 16.93
N LEU A 260 -21.29 -11.05 17.43
CA LEU A 260 -20.54 -9.80 17.22
C LEU A 260 -19.15 -9.86 17.87
N TYR A 261 -19.07 -10.38 19.09
CA TYR A 261 -17.81 -10.55 19.82
C TYR A 261 -16.82 -11.45 19.06
N ARG A 262 -17.27 -12.60 18.55
CA ARG A 262 -16.44 -13.52 17.76
C ARG A 262 -15.98 -12.86 16.44
N GLU A 263 -16.88 -12.16 15.76
CA GLU A 263 -16.54 -11.45 14.51
C GLU A 263 -15.52 -10.34 14.74
N ARG A 264 -15.60 -9.63 15.85
CA ARG A 264 -14.58 -8.66 16.30
C ARG A 264 -13.18 -9.28 16.30
N HIS A 265 -12.99 -10.38 17.03
CA HIS A 265 -11.70 -11.07 17.13
C HIS A 265 -11.24 -11.62 15.80
N ARG A 266 -12.13 -12.19 15.00
CA ARG A 266 -11.85 -12.68 13.65
C ARG A 266 -11.36 -11.56 12.73
N THR A 267 -12.03 -10.42 12.76
CA THR A 267 -11.68 -9.27 11.93
C THR A 267 -10.32 -8.68 12.30
N ILE A 268 -10.03 -8.50 13.60
CA ILE A 268 -8.74 -7.96 14.04
C ILE A 268 -7.61 -8.90 13.64
N ALA A 269 -7.77 -10.22 13.87
CA ALA A 269 -6.79 -11.22 13.46
C ALA A 269 -6.53 -11.17 11.94
N LYS A 270 -7.61 -11.13 11.15
CA LYS A 270 -7.53 -11.07 9.69
C LYS A 270 -6.86 -9.79 9.21
N CYS A 271 -7.23 -8.64 9.77
CA CYS A 271 -6.59 -7.36 9.43
C CYS A 271 -5.10 -7.35 9.78
N THR A 272 -4.72 -7.89 10.95
CA THR A 272 -3.31 -7.99 11.37
C THR A 272 -2.49 -8.78 10.35
N GLU A 273 -2.96 -9.97 9.97
CA GLU A 273 -2.27 -10.81 8.99
C GLU A 273 -2.23 -10.18 7.59
N ASP A 274 -3.34 -9.58 7.15
CA ASP A 274 -3.45 -9.01 5.82
C ASP A 274 -2.63 -7.73 5.65
N TYR A 275 -2.56 -6.88 6.66
CA TYR A 275 -1.70 -5.68 6.62
C TYR A 275 -0.22 -6.05 6.55
N ASP A 276 0.22 -7.05 7.32
CA ASP A 276 1.61 -7.55 7.26
C ASP A 276 1.97 -8.09 5.86
N ARG A 277 0.99 -8.62 5.15
CA ARG A 277 1.15 -9.20 3.80
C ARG A 277 0.83 -8.23 2.67
N GLY A 278 0.41 -7.00 2.97
CA GLY A 278 -0.03 -6.04 1.95
C GLY A 278 -1.37 -6.42 1.27
N GLN A 279 -2.17 -7.30 1.86
CA GLN A 279 -3.47 -7.75 1.33
C GLN A 279 -4.60 -6.81 1.80
N PHE A 280 -4.50 -5.53 1.45
CA PHE A 280 -5.42 -4.50 1.94
C PHE A 280 -6.87 -4.73 1.55
N ASN A 281 -7.13 -5.29 0.37
CA ASN A 281 -8.47 -5.57 -0.13
C ASN A 281 -9.22 -6.60 0.74
N THR A 282 -8.54 -7.62 1.24
CA THR A 282 -9.14 -8.62 2.12
C THR A 282 -9.28 -8.12 3.56
N ALA A 283 -8.36 -7.28 4.03
CA ALA A 283 -8.53 -6.57 5.30
C ALA A 283 -9.78 -5.68 5.29
N ILE A 284 -9.97 -4.89 4.22
CA ILE A 284 -11.16 -4.05 4.05
C ILE A 284 -12.44 -4.91 4.02
N SER A 285 -12.42 -6.05 3.32
CA SER A 285 -13.56 -6.97 3.30
C SER A 285 -13.91 -7.48 4.70
N ALA A 286 -12.91 -7.85 5.51
CA ALA A 286 -13.15 -8.28 6.88
C ALA A 286 -13.77 -7.16 7.73
N VAL A 287 -13.33 -5.93 7.58
CA VAL A 287 -13.95 -4.79 8.27
C VAL A 287 -15.40 -4.55 7.79
N MET A 288 -15.68 -4.76 6.49
CA MET A 288 -17.05 -4.69 5.99
C MET A 288 -17.96 -5.76 6.64
N GLU A 289 -17.44 -6.95 6.89
CA GLU A 289 -18.16 -8.02 7.60
C GLU A 289 -18.40 -7.64 9.07
N LEU A 290 -17.43 -7.07 9.77
CA LEU A 290 -17.61 -6.57 11.15
C LEU A 290 -18.65 -5.44 11.22
N VAL A 291 -18.63 -4.50 10.28
CA VAL A 291 -19.64 -3.43 10.19
C VAL A 291 -21.05 -4.00 9.90
N ASN A 292 -21.15 -5.07 9.10
CA ASN A 292 -22.40 -5.79 8.88
C ASN A 292 -22.89 -6.50 10.14
N ALA A 293 -21.99 -7.19 10.86
CA ALA A 293 -22.31 -7.85 12.11
C ALA A 293 -22.75 -6.86 13.20
N ALA A 294 -22.06 -5.72 13.32
CA ALA A 294 -22.44 -4.63 14.21
C ALA A 294 -23.82 -4.04 13.87
N SER A 295 -24.10 -3.84 12.58
CA SER A 295 -25.42 -3.40 12.11
C SER A 295 -26.53 -4.41 12.44
N ALA A 296 -26.26 -5.71 12.25
CA ALA A 296 -27.19 -6.79 12.59
C ALA A 296 -27.47 -6.84 14.09
N TYR A 297 -26.43 -6.70 14.93
CA TYR A 297 -26.55 -6.62 16.37
C TYR A 297 -27.41 -5.44 16.82
N LEU A 298 -27.15 -4.24 16.29
CA LEU A 298 -27.91 -3.03 16.60
C LEU A 298 -29.39 -3.14 16.20
N ASN A 299 -29.68 -3.85 15.10
CA ASN A 299 -31.05 -4.06 14.63
C ASN A 299 -31.79 -5.18 15.41
N ALA A 300 -31.09 -6.16 15.94
CA ALA A 300 -31.66 -7.28 16.66
C ALA A 300 -31.88 -6.99 18.16
N THR A 301 -31.28 -5.90 18.67
CA THR A 301 -31.29 -5.56 20.10
C THR A 301 -31.85 -4.16 20.34
N GLU A 302 -32.55 -3.98 21.44
CA GLU A 302 -33.00 -2.66 21.90
C GLU A 302 -31.90 -1.99 22.75
N GLY A 303 -31.90 -0.66 22.79
CA GLY A 303 -30.84 0.12 23.45
C GLY A 303 -30.54 -0.29 24.90
N ALA A 304 -31.58 -0.63 25.67
CA ALA A 304 -31.45 -1.01 27.08
C ALA A 304 -30.83 -2.42 27.28
N THR A 305 -30.88 -3.30 26.27
CA THR A 305 -30.38 -4.68 26.35
C THR A 305 -29.00 -4.85 25.73
N ARG A 306 -28.44 -3.80 25.12
CA ARG A 306 -27.12 -3.84 24.50
C ARG A 306 -26.02 -3.89 25.53
N ASP A 307 -25.03 -4.77 25.30
CA ASP A 307 -23.81 -4.76 26.11
C ASP A 307 -22.98 -3.51 25.80
N LYS A 308 -22.79 -2.68 26.82
CA LYS A 308 -22.15 -1.37 26.68
C LYS A 308 -20.66 -1.48 26.39
N ALA A 309 -19.96 -2.41 27.06
CA ALA A 309 -18.53 -2.60 26.88
C ALA A 309 -18.23 -3.17 25.50
N LEU A 310 -19.03 -4.12 25.02
CA LEU A 310 -18.92 -4.68 23.67
C LEU A 310 -19.16 -3.60 22.60
N CYS A 311 -20.21 -2.79 22.74
CA CYS A 311 -20.50 -1.72 21.78
C CYS A 311 -19.35 -0.74 21.66
N TYR A 312 -18.83 -0.23 22.78
CA TYR A 312 -17.70 0.70 22.78
C TYR A 312 -16.42 0.05 22.21
N GLY A 313 -16.12 -1.18 22.63
CA GLY A 313 -14.97 -1.92 22.15
C GLY A 313 -14.99 -2.17 20.63
N VAL A 314 -16.12 -2.62 20.07
CA VAL A 314 -16.27 -2.83 18.63
C VAL A 314 -16.17 -1.52 17.85
N ALA A 315 -16.76 -0.42 18.35
CA ALA A 315 -16.62 0.90 17.74
C ALA A 315 -15.16 1.32 17.64
N LYS A 316 -14.43 1.19 18.74
CA LYS A 316 -12.99 1.52 18.83
C LYS A 316 -12.16 0.67 17.86
N ASP A 317 -12.44 -0.63 17.78
CA ASP A 317 -11.69 -1.53 16.90
C ASP A 317 -11.95 -1.24 15.41
N ILE A 318 -13.20 -0.97 15.01
CA ILE A 318 -13.50 -0.57 13.62
C ILE A 318 -12.70 0.67 13.23
N VAL A 319 -12.64 1.67 14.12
CA VAL A 319 -11.85 2.89 13.89
C VAL A 319 -10.36 2.56 13.79
N SER A 320 -9.83 1.78 14.73
CA SER A 320 -8.40 1.44 14.78
C SER A 320 -7.94 0.64 13.56
N VAL A 321 -8.71 -0.38 13.14
CA VAL A 321 -8.30 -1.22 11.99
C VAL A 321 -8.44 -0.51 10.65
N LEU A 322 -9.29 0.53 10.54
CA LEU A 322 -9.41 1.36 9.35
C LEU A 322 -8.45 2.55 9.33
N ALA A 323 -7.88 2.94 10.45
CA ALA A 323 -7.01 4.11 10.55
C ALA A 323 -5.83 4.11 9.54
N PRO A 324 -5.14 3.00 9.24
CA PRO A 324 -4.08 2.98 8.23
C PRO A 324 -4.57 3.33 6.81
N ILE A 325 -5.83 3.03 6.50
CA ILE A 325 -6.43 3.25 5.18
C ILE A 325 -7.18 4.58 5.13
N CYS A 326 -7.99 4.88 6.15
CA CYS A 326 -8.86 6.04 6.25
C CYS A 326 -8.48 6.94 7.44
N PRO A 327 -7.27 7.55 7.44
CA PRO A 327 -6.74 8.23 8.62
C PRO A 327 -7.57 9.44 9.07
N PHE A 328 -8.12 10.24 8.15
CA PHE A 328 -8.90 11.42 8.50
C PHE A 328 -10.27 11.03 9.09
N TRP A 329 -10.93 10.04 8.48
CA TRP A 329 -12.18 9.47 8.98
C TRP A 329 -12.00 8.85 10.37
N ALA A 330 -10.90 8.13 10.55
CA ALA A 330 -10.62 7.46 11.82
C ALA A 330 -10.28 8.47 12.93
N ASP A 331 -9.48 9.48 12.62
CA ASP A 331 -9.04 10.47 13.60
C ASP A 331 -10.20 11.33 14.09
N GLU A 332 -11.09 11.73 13.19
CA GLU A 332 -12.32 12.46 13.57
C GLU A 332 -13.21 11.63 14.51
N LEU A 333 -13.44 10.34 14.21
CA LEU A 333 -14.22 9.46 15.09
C LEU A 333 -13.51 9.14 16.41
N TRP A 334 -12.18 9.09 16.39
CA TRP A 334 -11.37 8.88 17.58
C TRP A 334 -11.58 9.97 18.61
N HIS A 335 -11.63 11.22 18.16
CA HIS A 335 -11.85 12.37 19.01
C HIS A 335 -13.33 12.60 19.30
N GLU A 336 -14.14 12.77 18.28
CA GLU A 336 -15.51 13.27 18.40
C GLU A 336 -16.50 12.20 18.88
N ALA A 337 -16.29 10.93 18.51
CA ALA A 337 -17.19 9.87 18.92
C ALA A 337 -16.66 9.09 20.13
N LEU A 338 -15.41 8.65 20.09
CA LEU A 338 -14.82 7.82 21.15
C LEU A 338 -14.26 8.61 22.31
N GLY A 339 -14.02 9.91 22.16
CA GLY A 339 -13.45 10.78 23.21
C GLY A 339 -12.01 10.39 23.60
N CYS A 340 -11.27 9.78 22.68
CA CYS A 340 -9.89 9.35 22.91
C CYS A 340 -8.89 10.48 22.67
N GLU A 341 -7.79 10.47 23.43
CA GLU A 341 -6.66 11.37 23.22
C GLU A 341 -5.66 10.80 22.21
N GLY A 342 -4.78 11.64 21.63
CA GLY A 342 -3.81 11.25 20.61
C GLY A 342 -4.48 10.97 19.26
N ASN A 343 -3.80 10.31 18.35
CA ASN A 343 -4.32 10.06 16.99
C ASN A 343 -4.66 8.57 16.82
N ALA A 344 -5.73 8.26 16.10
CA ALA A 344 -6.16 6.89 15.81
C ALA A 344 -5.04 6.04 15.18
N TYR A 345 -4.26 6.63 14.26
CA TYR A 345 -3.18 5.96 13.52
C TYR A 345 -1.89 5.78 14.31
N THR A 346 -1.73 6.40 15.48
CA THR A 346 -0.61 6.19 16.42
C THR A 346 -1.01 5.41 17.68
N ALA A 347 -2.29 5.10 17.81
CA ALA A 347 -2.79 4.31 18.93
C ALA A 347 -2.29 2.85 18.86
N ALA A 348 -2.33 2.16 19.99
CA ALA A 348 -1.99 0.74 20.02
C ALA A 348 -2.95 -0.06 19.14
N TRP A 349 -2.40 -1.02 18.40
CA TRP A 349 -3.19 -1.94 17.60
C TRP A 349 -4.13 -2.77 18.48
N PRO A 350 -5.37 -3.03 18.05
CA PRO A 350 -6.32 -3.78 18.88
C PRO A 350 -5.86 -5.22 19.15
N GLU A 351 -6.05 -5.67 20.37
CA GLU A 351 -5.74 -7.04 20.76
C GLU A 351 -6.84 -8.02 20.34
N TYR A 352 -6.44 -9.24 20.02
CA TYR A 352 -7.36 -10.31 19.67
C TYR A 352 -6.91 -11.66 20.25
N ASP A 353 -7.87 -12.56 20.45
CA ASP A 353 -7.62 -13.96 20.75
C ASP A 353 -8.29 -14.82 19.68
N LEU A 354 -7.50 -15.64 19.00
CA LEU A 354 -8.00 -16.55 17.96
C LEU A 354 -8.97 -17.60 18.53
N ALA A 355 -8.80 -18.04 19.78
CA ALA A 355 -9.72 -18.96 20.42
C ALA A 355 -11.12 -18.34 20.56
N GLU A 356 -11.19 -17.03 20.79
CA GLU A 356 -12.44 -16.29 20.91
C GLU A 356 -13.16 -16.05 19.57
N SER A 357 -12.48 -16.26 18.45
CA SER A 357 -13.09 -16.16 17.11
C SER A 357 -13.83 -17.43 16.66
N ILE A 358 -13.66 -18.50 17.42
CA ILE A 358 -14.18 -19.82 17.06
C ILE A 358 -15.64 -19.93 17.54
N GLU A 359 -16.53 -20.32 16.63
CA GLU A 359 -17.90 -20.68 17.00
C GLU A 359 -17.91 -22.05 17.67
N ASP A 360 -18.68 -22.19 18.76
CA ASP A 360 -18.87 -23.46 19.47
C ASP A 360 -19.66 -24.45 18.60
N THR A 361 -20.44 -23.94 17.65
CA THR A 361 -21.21 -24.70 16.69
C THR A 361 -20.72 -24.52 15.27
N VAL A 362 -20.98 -25.51 14.43
CA VAL A 362 -20.70 -25.49 13.00
C VAL A 362 -21.91 -25.94 12.21
N GLN A 363 -22.27 -25.19 11.18
CA GLN A 363 -23.35 -25.62 10.30
C GLN A 363 -22.84 -26.69 9.33
N ILE A 364 -23.47 -27.86 9.36
CA ILE A 364 -23.18 -28.97 8.46
C ILE A 364 -24.37 -29.26 7.53
N VAL A 365 -24.04 -29.73 6.33
CA VAL A 365 -25.02 -30.08 5.32
C VAL A 365 -25.50 -31.52 5.55
N VAL A 366 -26.81 -31.71 5.59
CA VAL A 366 -27.41 -33.07 5.66
C VAL A 366 -27.84 -33.50 4.27
N GLN A 367 -27.32 -34.67 3.87
CA GLN A 367 -27.68 -35.35 2.63
C GLN A 367 -28.39 -36.66 2.87
N VAL A 368 -29.33 -37.02 2.01
CA VAL A 368 -29.92 -38.35 1.94
C VAL A 368 -29.64 -38.90 0.53
N LEU A 369 -28.89 -39.97 0.44
CA LEU A 369 -28.43 -40.60 -0.82
C LEU A 369 -27.70 -39.56 -1.73
N GLY A 370 -26.85 -38.73 -1.13
CA GLY A 370 -26.05 -37.73 -1.84
C GLY A 370 -26.82 -36.44 -2.23
N LYS A 371 -28.13 -36.34 -1.97
CA LYS A 371 -28.93 -35.14 -2.23
C LYS A 371 -29.10 -34.33 -0.96
N VAL A 372 -28.78 -33.04 -1.01
CA VAL A 372 -28.97 -32.09 0.11
C VAL A 372 -30.44 -32.05 0.50
N ARG A 373 -30.74 -32.27 1.79
CA ARG A 373 -32.09 -32.30 2.35
C ARG A 373 -32.28 -31.36 3.54
N GLY A 374 -31.18 -30.94 4.18
CA GLY A 374 -31.21 -30.00 5.29
C GLY A 374 -29.85 -29.45 5.61
N ARG A 375 -29.84 -28.54 6.59
CA ARG A 375 -28.64 -28.05 7.25
C ARG A 375 -28.92 -28.03 8.73
N ILE A 376 -27.94 -28.36 9.55
CA ILE A 376 -28.03 -28.37 11.01
C ILE A 376 -26.83 -27.72 11.62
N ASP A 377 -26.99 -27.07 12.75
CA ASP A 377 -25.93 -26.58 13.58
C ASP A 377 -25.60 -27.62 14.65
N VAL A 378 -24.36 -28.09 14.70
CA VAL A 378 -23.87 -29.05 15.67
C VAL A 378 -22.68 -28.49 16.41
N ALA A 379 -22.38 -28.96 17.62
CA ALA A 379 -21.16 -28.59 18.31
C ALA A 379 -19.94 -28.92 17.43
N ARG A 380 -18.93 -28.04 17.45
CA ARG A 380 -17.73 -28.20 16.63
C ARG A 380 -16.99 -29.52 16.90
N ASP A 381 -17.03 -29.95 18.16
CA ASP A 381 -16.44 -31.17 18.68
C ASP A 381 -17.44 -32.35 18.75
N ALA A 382 -18.63 -32.18 18.13
CA ALA A 382 -19.66 -33.23 18.11
C ALA A 382 -19.10 -34.52 17.54
N SER A 383 -19.38 -35.61 18.24
CA SER A 383 -19.06 -36.96 17.78
C SER A 383 -19.83 -37.32 16.51
N ASN A 384 -19.38 -38.37 15.81
CA ASN A 384 -20.08 -38.85 14.63
C ASN A 384 -21.50 -39.30 14.96
N GLU A 385 -21.70 -39.85 16.16
CA GLU A 385 -22.99 -40.33 16.68
C GLU A 385 -23.95 -39.15 16.90
N GLU A 386 -23.47 -38.08 17.53
CA GLU A 386 -24.23 -36.84 17.75
C GLU A 386 -24.60 -36.15 16.43
N MET A 387 -23.63 -36.04 15.51
CA MET A 387 -23.87 -35.49 14.16
C MET A 387 -24.90 -36.33 13.39
N GLN A 388 -24.83 -37.65 13.48
CA GLN A 388 -25.79 -38.54 12.84
C GLN A 388 -27.20 -38.39 13.46
N ALA A 389 -27.32 -38.40 14.77
CA ALA A 389 -28.59 -38.24 15.46
C ALA A 389 -29.28 -36.91 15.10
N ALA A 390 -28.54 -35.80 15.16
CA ALA A 390 -29.05 -34.50 14.77
C ALA A 390 -29.44 -34.44 13.27
N ALA A 391 -28.67 -35.09 12.41
CA ALA A 391 -28.99 -35.19 10.99
C ALA A 391 -30.25 -36.00 10.71
N GLU A 392 -30.44 -37.14 11.38
CA GLU A 392 -31.63 -37.97 11.25
C GLU A 392 -32.88 -37.22 11.69
N GLU A 393 -32.83 -36.49 12.80
CA GLU A 393 -33.93 -35.66 13.29
C GLU A 393 -34.29 -34.57 12.28
N ALA A 394 -33.32 -33.85 11.75
CA ALA A 394 -33.53 -32.74 10.83
C ALA A 394 -34.15 -33.17 9.48
N VAL A 395 -33.89 -34.40 9.06
CA VAL A 395 -34.41 -34.92 7.79
C VAL A 395 -35.39 -36.05 7.96
N ALA A 396 -36.01 -36.22 9.13
CA ALA A 396 -36.95 -37.31 9.49
C ALA A 396 -38.01 -37.53 8.40
N LYS A 397 -38.59 -36.48 7.83
CA LYS A 397 -39.53 -36.51 6.71
C LYS A 397 -39.04 -37.30 5.48
N TRP A 398 -37.72 -37.31 5.26
CA TRP A 398 -37.08 -37.95 4.11
C TRP A 398 -36.70 -39.40 4.42
N LEU A 399 -36.79 -39.79 5.71
CA LEU A 399 -36.49 -41.12 6.25
C LEU A 399 -37.75 -41.96 6.50
N GLU A 400 -38.94 -41.40 6.36
CA GLU A 400 -40.19 -42.12 6.56
C GLU A 400 -40.25 -43.41 5.71
N GLY A 401 -40.48 -44.55 6.36
CA GLY A 401 -40.54 -45.87 5.71
C GLY A 401 -39.18 -46.43 5.24
N LYS A 402 -38.07 -45.80 5.64
CA LYS A 402 -36.71 -46.22 5.28
C LYS A 402 -35.87 -46.49 6.51
N THR A 403 -34.86 -47.35 6.37
CA THR A 403 -33.89 -47.63 7.42
C THR A 403 -32.54 -47.06 7.03
N VAL A 404 -31.91 -46.29 7.91
CA VAL A 404 -30.54 -45.80 7.71
C VAL A 404 -29.58 -47.00 7.81
N VAL A 405 -28.92 -47.31 6.71
CA VAL A 405 -27.96 -48.42 6.61
C VAL A 405 -26.55 -47.96 6.96
N LYS A 406 -26.23 -46.73 6.63
CA LYS A 406 -24.92 -46.15 6.87
C LYS A 406 -25.01 -44.61 6.94
N ALA A 407 -24.35 -44.03 7.93
CA ALA A 407 -24.07 -42.58 7.96
C ALA A 407 -22.60 -42.32 7.59
N ILE A 408 -22.36 -41.38 6.73
CA ILE A 408 -21.02 -40.90 6.39
C ILE A 408 -20.91 -39.48 6.94
N CYS A 409 -20.24 -39.37 8.09
CA CYS A 409 -20.00 -38.09 8.76
C CYS A 409 -18.64 -37.53 8.35
N VAL A 410 -18.63 -36.30 7.88
CA VAL A 410 -17.40 -35.51 7.62
C VAL A 410 -17.43 -34.33 8.60
N PRO A 411 -16.62 -34.38 9.67
CA PRO A 411 -16.63 -33.33 10.69
C PRO A 411 -16.53 -31.93 10.10
N GLY A 412 -17.38 -31.01 10.56
CA GLY A 412 -17.43 -29.64 10.11
C GLY A 412 -17.92 -29.40 8.68
N LYS A 413 -18.40 -30.45 7.96
CA LYS A 413 -18.80 -30.29 6.54
C LYS A 413 -20.18 -30.86 6.24
N LEU A 414 -20.36 -32.17 6.42
CA LEU A 414 -21.60 -32.80 6.03
C LEU A 414 -21.85 -34.15 6.75
N VAL A 415 -23.12 -34.52 6.79
CA VAL A 415 -23.58 -35.91 7.08
C VAL A 415 -24.36 -36.39 5.87
N ASN A 416 -24.00 -37.57 5.32
CA ASN A 416 -24.73 -38.21 4.26
C ASN A 416 -25.33 -39.52 4.77
N LEU A 417 -26.68 -39.59 4.83
CA LEU A 417 -27.44 -40.74 5.26
C LEU A 417 -27.74 -41.65 4.06
N VAL A 418 -27.23 -42.85 4.10
CA VAL A 418 -27.54 -43.90 3.11
C VAL A 418 -28.71 -44.74 3.66
N VAL A 419 -29.81 -44.74 2.96
CA VAL A 419 -31.05 -45.40 3.36
C VAL A 419 -31.42 -46.52 2.39
N LYS A 420 -32.16 -47.54 2.95
CA LYS A 420 -32.73 -48.64 2.19
C LYS A 420 -34.24 -48.71 2.43
#